data_e3be1b26fa24cae29475ac84b8eb1b47
#
_entry.id   e3be1b26fa24cae29475ac84b8eb1b47
#
_cell.length_a   1.000
_cell.length_b   1.000
_cell.length_c   1.000
_cell.angle_alpha   90.00
_cell.angle_beta   90.00
_cell.angle_gamma   90.00
#
_symmetry.space_group_name_H-M   'P 1'
#
loop_
_entity.id
_entity.type
_entity.pdbx_description
1 polymer ?
#
loop_
_entity_poly.entity_id
_entity_poly.type
_entity_poly.pdbx_seq_one_letter_code
_entity_poly.pdbx_strand_id
1 'polypeptide(L)'
;MATLSLAELVKVYNGRRVVNSVSMDIESSSVVGLLGPNGAGKTTTFYMTIGIIKPDGGQVYLNASEITGDPMYLRARRGIGYLPQETSIFRKLSVEQNILIILETMALSKDEQTKTANALLDELGIRHLAGQSASFLSGGERRRLEICRALATNPSFILLDEPFAGIDPLAIVDIKNIIIHLKERGIGVLISDHNVRETLGVCDIAYLLCDGMVVESGTPEAIASSETACRLYLGNEFRL
;
A
#
# COMPACT_ATOMS: atom_id res chain seq x y z
N MET A 1 16.54 9.72 -5.30
CA MET A 1 15.33 8.89 -5.13
C MET A 1 15.02 8.83 -3.64
N ALA A 2 13.74 8.84 -3.26
CA ALA A 2 13.36 8.64 -1.87
C ALA A 2 13.32 7.13 -1.58
N THR A 3 13.60 6.73 -0.33
CA THR A 3 13.60 5.32 0.08
C THR A 3 12.86 5.17 1.41
N LEU A 4 12.00 4.16 1.49
CA LEU A 4 11.38 3.68 2.72
C LEU A 4 12.01 2.34 3.05
N SER A 5 12.78 2.28 4.17
CA SER A 5 13.57 1.10 4.54
C SER A 5 13.08 0.50 5.86
N LEU A 6 13.00 -0.81 5.88
CA LEU A 6 12.77 -1.61 7.08
C LEU A 6 14.07 -2.34 7.41
N ALA A 7 14.60 -2.14 8.60
CA ALA A 7 15.86 -2.74 9.05
C ALA A 7 15.60 -3.67 10.23
N GLU A 8 15.72 -4.97 9.99
CA GLU A 8 15.67 -6.05 11.00
C GLU A 8 14.44 -5.97 11.93
N LEU A 9 13.27 -5.68 11.37
CA LEU A 9 12.05 -5.54 12.16
C LEU A 9 11.71 -6.83 12.90
N VAL A 10 11.39 -6.68 14.18
CA VAL A 10 10.96 -7.78 15.05
C VAL A 10 9.65 -7.43 15.73
N LYS A 11 8.73 -8.40 15.77
CA LYS A 11 7.50 -8.32 16.56
C LYS A 11 7.20 -9.63 17.25
N VAL A 12 6.92 -9.54 18.56
CA VAL A 12 6.63 -10.69 19.41
C VAL A 12 5.24 -10.55 20.01
N TYR A 13 4.40 -11.57 19.87
CA TYR A 13 3.13 -11.69 20.57
C TYR A 13 3.09 -12.97 21.39
N ASN A 14 2.82 -12.86 22.68
CA ASN A 14 2.71 -14.01 23.59
C ASN A 14 3.92 -14.96 23.49
N GLY A 15 5.14 -14.41 23.41
CA GLY A 15 6.40 -15.17 23.31
C GLY A 15 6.71 -15.71 21.90
N ARG A 16 5.79 -15.61 20.94
CA ARG A 16 6.00 -16.00 19.53
C ARG A 16 6.48 -14.82 18.71
N ARG A 17 7.62 -14.96 18.02
CA ARG A 17 8.06 -14.00 17.01
C ARG A 17 7.20 -14.16 15.76
N VAL A 18 6.33 -13.18 15.49
CA VAL A 18 5.48 -13.14 14.27
C VAL A 18 6.16 -12.38 13.14
N VAL A 19 7.13 -11.52 13.47
CA VAL A 19 8.07 -10.91 12.53
C VAL A 19 9.46 -11.06 13.15
N ASN A 20 10.43 -11.56 12.39
CA ASN A 20 11.74 -11.94 12.86
C ASN A 20 12.83 -11.45 11.91
N SER A 21 13.42 -10.31 12.23
CA SER A 21 14.49 -9.65 11.48
C SER A 21 14.14 -9.38 10.00
N VAL A 22 12.93 -8.87 9.75
CA VAL A 22 12.50 -8.52 8.39
C VAL A 22 13.17 -7.23 7.95
N SER A 23 13.90 -7.32 6.82
CA SER A 23 14.52 -6.17 6.15
C SER A 23 14.04 -6.09 4.70
N MET A 24 13.68 -4.88 4.25
CA MET A 24 13.32 -4.60 2.87
C MET A 24 13.44 -3.10 2.57
N ASP A 25 13.65 -2.79 1.30
CA ASP A 25 13.70 -1.42 0.80
C ASP A 25 12.62 -1.19 -0.26
N ILE A 26 11.97 -0.05 -0.19
CA ILE A 26 11.01 0.44 -1.17
C ILE A 26 11.55 1.77 -1.71
N GLU A 27 11.84 1.82 -3.00
CA GLU A 27 12.27 3.04 -3.67
C GLU A 27 11.08 3.81 -4.24
N SER A 28 11.21 5.13 -4.33
CA SER A 28 10.26 5.94 -5.11
C SER A 28 10.25 5.48 -6.57
N SER A 29 9.11 5.58 -7.25
CA SER A 29 8.91 5.06 -8.61
C SER A 29 9.10 3.54 -8.75
N SER A 30 8.90 2.77 -7.69
CA SER A 30 8.92 1.31 -7.74
C SER A 30 7.69 0.70 -7.09
N VAL A 31 7.34 -0.51 -7.52
CA VAL A 31 6.28 -1.32 -6.92
C VAL A 31 6.93 -2.55 -6.28
N VAL A 32 6.76 -2.68 -4.97
CA VAL A 32 7.29 -3.78 -4.17
C VAL A 32 6.15 -4.67 -3.67
N GLY A 33 6.24 -5.96 -3.90
CA GLY A 33 5.28 -6.97 -3.42
C GLY A 33 5.76 -7.62 -2.12
N LEU A 34 4.89 -7.73 -1.11
CA LEU A 34 5.12 -8.53 0.09
C LEU A 34 4.20 -9.74 0.06
N LEU A 35 4.76 -10.89 -0.32
CA LEU A 35 4.07 -12.16 -0.53
C LEU A 35 4.27 -13.09 0.66
N GLY A 36 3.43 -14.12 0.74
CA GLY A 36 3.59 -15.19 1.73
C GLY A 36 2.24 -15.75 2.20
N PRO A 37 2.25 -16.91 2.85
CA PRO A 37 1.03 -17.56 3.34
C PRO A 37 0.36 -16.73 4.46
N ASN A 38 -0.88 -17.13 4.79
CA ASN A 38 -1.59 -16.53 5.92
C ASN A 38 -0.80 -16.80 7.22
N GLY A 39 -0.69 -15.76 8.06
CA GLY A 39 0.10 -15.83 9.29
C GLY A 39 1.62 -15.66 9.11
N ALA A 40 2.12 -15.42 7.90
CA ALA A 40 3.55 -15.19 7.65
C ALA A 40 4.11 -13.89 8.24
N GLY A 41 3.26 -12.98 8.72
CA GLY A 41 3.68 -11.71 9.33
C GLY A 41 3.49 -10.48 8.42
N LYS A 42 2.90 -10.62 7.22
CA LYS A 42 2.71 -9.52 6.24
C LYS A 42 1.99 -8.31 6.84
N THR A 43 0.77 -8.49 7.33
CA THR A 43 -0.04 -7.41 7.93
C THR A 43 0.67 -6.77 9.13
N THR A 44 1.36 -7.56 9.96
CA THR A 44 2.14 -7.03 11.08
C THR A 44 3.30 -6.17 10.59
N THR A 45 4.01 -6.60 9.55
CA THR A 45 5.08 -5.81 8.91
C THR A 45 4.53 -4.50 8.34
N PHE A 46 3.40 -4.54 7.63
CA PHE A 46 2.69 -3.35 7.17
C PHE A 46 2.35 -2.38 8.31
N TYR A 47 1.74 -2.90 9.38
CA TYR A 47 1.33 -2.08 10.51
C TYR A 47 2.52 -1.47 11.27
N MET A 48 3.66 -2.14 11.32
CA MET A 48 4.90 -1.55 11.83
C MET A 48 5.43 -0.47 10.89
N THR A 49 5.32 -0.66 9.57
CA THR A 49 5.78 0.31 8.56
C THR A 49 4.97 1.60 8.58
N ILE A 50 3.65 1.53 8.78
CA ILE A 50 2.79 2.72 8.84
C ILE A 50 2.65 3.32 10.26
N GLY A 51 3.21 2.66 11.29
CA GLY A 51 3.20 3.16 12.66
C GLY A 51 1.92 2.91 13.46
N ILE A 52 1.09 1.93 13.06
CA ILE A 52 -0.03 1.41 13.86
C ILE A 52 0.50 0.55 15.01
N ILE A 53 1.53 -0.26 14.73
CA ILE A 53 2.17 -1.15 15.71
C ILE A 53 3.62 -0.72 15.87
N LYS A 54 4.09 -0.61 17.11
CA LYS A 54 5.51 -0.39 17.39
C LYS A 54 6.26 -1.72 17.30
N PRO A 55 7.38 -1.79 16.55
CA PRO A 55 8.25 -2.96 16.58
C PRO A 55 8.87 -3.16 17.95
N ASP A 56 9.21 -4.40 18.29
CA ASP A 56 9.94 -4.76 19.51
C ASP A 56 11.47 -4.73 19.27
N GLY A 57 11.90 -4.73 18.01
CA GLY A 57 13.28 -4.56 17.55
C GLY A 57 13.33 -4.12 16.10
N GLY A 58 14.48 -3.63 15.66
CA GLY A 58 14.68 -3.08 14.33
C GLY A 58 14.18 -1.66 14.19
N GLN A 59 14.35 -1.06 13.02
CA GLN A 59 14.02 0.32 12.72
C GLN A 59 13.29 0.48 11.39
N VAL A 60 12.53 1.58 11.28
CA VAL A 60 11.92 2.06 10.02
C VAL A 60 12.54 3.40 9.68
N TYR A 61 13.01 3.54 8.45
CA TYR A 61 13.60 4.77 7.94
C TYR A 61 12.82 5.31 6.76
N LEU A 62 12.66 6.63 6.71
CA LEU A 62 12.22 7.37 5.53
C LEU A 62 13.41 8.21 5.06
N ASN A 63 14.00 7.86 3.92
CA ASN A 63 15.30 8.35 3.51
C ASN A 63 16.36 8.05 4.60
N ALA A 64 17.14 9.04 5.01
CA ALA A 64 18.12 8.90 6.09
C ALA A 64 17.54 9.13 7.51
N SER A 65 16.22 9.41 7.64
CA SER A 65 15.58 9.75 8.91
C SER A 65 14.91 8.53 9.52
N GLU A 66 15.26 8.18 10.75
CA GLU A 66 14.55 7.17 11.50
C GLU A 66 13.15 7.67 11.90
N ILE A 67 12.12 6.85 11.63
CA ILE A 67 10.71 7.13 11.93
C ILE A 67 10.07 6.05 12.80
N THR A 68 10.85 5.17 13.39
CA THR A 68 10.37 4.00 14.17
C THR A 68 9.43 4.43 15.29
N GLY A 69 9.76 5.51 15.98
CA GLY A 69 8.96 6.07 17.07
C GLY A 69 7.76 6.93 16.65
N ASP A 70 7.67 7.29 15.36
CA ASP A 70 6.62 8.15 14.86
C ASP A 70 5.29 7.39 14.75
N PRO A 71 4.19 7.91 15.33
CA PRO A 71 2.87 7.34 15.14
C PRO A 71 2.37 7.58 13.71
N MET A 72 1.35 6.82 13.27
CA MET A 72 0.81 6.82 11.91
C MET A 72 0.55 8.23 11.35
N TYR A 73 -0.04 9.15 12.13
CA TYR A 73 -0.36 10.50 11.64
C TYR A 73 0.87 11.34 11.32
N LEU A 74 2.00 11.15 12.04
CA LEU A 74 3.26 11.81 11.71
C LEU A 74 3.88 11.20 10.46
N ARG A 75 3.84 9.88 10.30
CA ARG A 75 4.32 9.21 9.07
C ARG A 75 3.50 9.64 7.85
N ALA A 76 2.18 9.81 8.01
CA ALA A 76 1.33 10.34 6.95
C ALA A 76 1.75 11.77 6.52
N ARG A 77 2.05 12.65 7.50
CA ARG A 77 2.56 14.00 7.22
C ARG A 77 3.96 14.01 6.59
N ARG A 78 4.74 12.96 6.80
CA ARG A 78 6.04 12.78 6.15
C ARG A 78 5.94 12.17 4.75
N GLY A 79 4.72 11.86 4.29
CA GLY A 79 4.47 11.36 2.93
C GLY A 79 4.33 9.84 2.82
N ILE A 80 3.87 9.15 3.86
CA ILE A 80 3.52 7.72 3.80
C ILE A 80 2.00 7.57 3.82
N GLY A 81 1.41 7.25 2.65
CA GLY A 81 -0.01 6.94 2.51
C GLY A 81 -0.31 5.48 2.85
N TYR A 82 -1.53 5.21 3.32
CA TYR A 82 -2.00 3.86 3.59
C TYR A 82 -3.42 3.65 3.08
N LEU A 83 -3.61 2.57 2.37
CA LEU A 83 -4.90 2.12 1.87
C LEU A 83 -5.22 0.76 2.50
N PRO A 84 -6.13 0.71 3.50
CA PRO A 84 -6.49 -0.53 4.19
C PRO A 84 -7.29 -1.48 3.29
N GLN A 85 -7.33 -2.75 3.71
CA GLN A 85 -8.19 -3.76 3.10
C GLN A 85 -9.68 -3.39 3.24
N GLU A 86 -10.09 -2.91 4.44
CA GLU A 86 -11.46 -2.51 4.68
C GLU A 86 -11.76 -1.12 4.12
N THR A 87 -12.98 -0.94 3.64
CA THR A 87 -13.45 0.35 3.09
C THR A 87 -13.34 1.48 4.11
N SER A 88 -12.61 2.53 3.74
CA SER A 88 -12.28 3.67 4.61
C SER A 88 -13.01 4.98 4.26
N ILE A 89 -13.93 4.98 3.29
CA ILE A 89 -14.64 6.19 2.85
C ILE A 89 -15.69 6.65 3.87
N PHE A 90 -15.92 7.96 3.91
CA PHE A 90 -17.03 8.57 4.65
C PHE A 90 -18.32 8.46 3.82
N ARG A 91 -19.08 7.38 4.01
CA ARG A 91 -20.24 7.03 3.19
C ARG A 91 -21.32 8.12 3.11
N LYS A 92 -21.48 8.93 4.16
CA LYS A 92 -22.50 10.01 4.25
C LYS A 92 -22.05 11.29 3.56
N LEU A 93 -20.77 11.44 3.24
CA LEU A 93 -20.24 12.59 2.53
C LEU A 93 -20.31 12.36 1.01
N SER A 94 -20.27 13.47 0.25
CA SER A 94 -20.10 13.37 -1.20
C SER A 94 -18.70 12.89 -1.56
N VAL A 95 -18.51 12.49 -2.82
CA VAL A 95 -17.20 12.09 -3.35
C VAL A 95 -16.17 13.21 -3.16
N GLU A 96 -16.50 14.43 -3.53
CA GLU A 96 -15.64 15.60 -3.35
C GLU A 96 -15.36 15.89 -1.88
N GLN A 97 -16.38 15.87 -1.02
CA GLN A 97 -16.22 16.09 0.42
C GLN A 97 -15.30 15.08 1.09
N ASN A 98 -15.26 13.82 0.60
CA ASN A 98 -14.31 12.81 1.09
C ASN A 98 -12.85 13.18 0.87
N ILE A 99 -12.55 13.97 -0.15
CA ILE A 99 -11.19 14.46 -0.43
C ILE A 99 -10.95 15.76 0.34
N LEU A 100 -11.90 16.70 0.30
CA LEU A 100 -11.78 18.00 0.96
C LEU A 100 -11.49 17.87 2.45
N ILE A 101 -12.13 16.93 3.17
CA ILE A 101 -11.90 16.72 4.60
C ILE A 101 -10.43 16.34 4.93
N ILE A 102 -9.72 15.71 3.99
CA ILE A 102 -8.29 15.46 4.13
C ILE A 102 -7.48 16.72 3.87
N LEU A 103 -7.82 17.44 2.80
CA LEU A 103 -7.14 18.68 2.41
C LEU A 103 -7.33 19.80 3.44
N GLU A 104 -8.43 19.84 4.19
CA GLU A 104 -8.64 20.76 5.31
C GLU A 104 -7.60 20.60 6.44
N THR A 105 -6.98 19.42 6.56
CA THR A 105 -5.90 19.20 7.54
C THR A 105 -4.55 19.75 7.10
N MET A 106 -4.48 20.26 5.87
CA MET A 106 -3.26 20.79 5.26
C MET A 106 -3.29 22.33 5.26
N ALA A 107 -2.11 22.95 5.16
CA ALA A 107 -1.99 24.41 5.10
C ALA A 107 -2.27 24.93 3.68
N LEU A 108 -3.49 24.68 3.17
CA LEU A 108 -3.97 25.10 1.85
C LEU A 108 -5.14 26.06 1.98
N SER A 109 -5.21 27.07 1.12
CA SER A 109 -6.40 27.90 0.96
C SER A 109 -7.58 27.09 0.41
N LYS A 110 -8.80 27.56 0.61
CA LYS A 110 -10.02 26.89 0.07
C LYS A 110 -9.98 26.70 -1.45
N ASP A 111 -9.44 27.68 -2.17
CA ASP A 111 -9.30 27.59 -3.64
C ASP A 111 -8.30 26.51 -4.05
N GLU A 112 -7.18 26.38 -3.33
CA GLU A 112 -6.20 25.32 -3.56
C GLU A 112 -6.77 23.94 -3.21
N GLN A 113 -7.50 23.82 -2.10
CA GLN A 113 -8.20 22.58 -1.73
C GLN A 113 -9.16 22.14 -2.84
N THR A 114 -10.00 23.05 -3.33
CA THR A 114 -10.97 22.75 -4.39
C THR A 114 -10.25 22.37 -5.69
N LYS A 115 -9.20 23.09 -6.09
CA LYS A 115 -8.41 22.76 -7.28
C LYS A 115 -7.76 21.39 -7.16
N THR A 116 -7.15 21.08 -6.01
CA THR A 116 -6.51 19.80 -5.76
C THR A 116 -7.53 18.65 -5.76
N ALA A 117 -8.68 18.82 -5.08
CA ALA A 117 -9.73 17.82 -5.08
C ALA A 117 -10.22 17.51 -6.51
N ASN A 118 -10.44 18.55 -7.28
CA ASN A 118 -10.88 18.44 -8.67
C ASN A 118 -9.85 17.71 -9.54
N ALA A 119 -8.58 18.08 -9.43
CA ALA A 119 -7.49 17.44 -10.18
C ALA A 119 -7.38 15.94 -9.86
N LEU A 120 -7.49 15.55 -8.58
CA LEU A 120 -7.45 14.14 -8.16
C LEU A 120 -8.68 13.36 -8.68
N LEU A 121 -9.85 13.98 -8.70
CA LEU A 121 -11.07 13.36 -9.25
C LEU A 121 -10.99 13.17 -10.75
N ASP A 122 -10.43 14.14 -11.48
CA ASP A 122 -10.18 14.05 -12.92
C ASP A 122 -9.16 12.95 -13.23
N GLU A 123 -8.06 12.93 -12.49
CA GLU A 123 -6.98 11.96 -12.62
C GLU A 123 -7.45 10.51 -12.46
N LEU A 124 -8.32 10.26 -11.47
CA LEU A 124 -8.87 8.92 -11.22
C LEU A 124 -10.18 8.66 -11.99
N GLY A 125 -10.62 9.59 -12.86
CA GLY A 125 -11.79 9.42 -13.74
C GLY A 125 -13.14 9.39 -13.02
N ILE A 126 -13.24 9.96 -11.82
CA ILE A 126 -14.50 10.01 -11.04
C ILE A 126 -15.03 11.42 -10.79
N ARG A 127 -14.55 12.40 -11.56
CA ARG A 127 -14.99 13.80 -11.45
C ARG A 127 -16.50 13.97 -11.64
N HIS A 128 -17.11 13.21 -12.54
CA HIS A 128 -18.54 13.23 -12.81
C HIS A 128 -19.41 12.80 -11.62
N LEU A 129 -18.81 12.15 -10.61
CA LEU A 129 -19.46 11.71 -9.37
C LEU A 129 -19.26 12.67 -8.19
N ALA A 130 -18.56 13.81 -8.36
CA ALA A 130 -18.12 14.71 -7.29
C ALA A 130 -19.21 15.07 -6.27
N GLY A 131 -20.41 15.40 -6.74
CA GLY A 131 -21.57 15.76 -5.90
C GLY A 131 -22.37 14.57 -5.36
N GLN A 132 -22.10 13.34 -5.83
CA GLN A 132 -22.84 12.15 -5.44
C GLN A 132 -22.41 11.69 -4.03
N SER A 133 -23.36 11.20 -3.22
CA SER A 133 -23.02 10.57 -1.94
C SER A 133 -22.19 9.30 -2.18
N ALA A 134 -21.10 9.16 -1.42
CA ALA A 134 -20.18 8.02 -1.54
C ALA A 134 -20.84 6.66 -1.20
N SER A 135 -22.02 6.67 -0.58
CA SER A 135 -22.80 5.43 -0.32
C SER A 135 -23.31 4.75 -1.60
N PHE A 136 -23.44 5.48 -2.71
CA PHE A 136 -23.96 4.96 -3.98
C PHE A 136 -22.88 4.50 -4.96
N LEU A 137 -21.61 4.60 -4.59
CA LEU A 137 -20.50 4.19 -5.43
C LEU A 137 -20.44 2.67 -5.60
N SER A 138 -20.15 2.24 -6.83
CA SER A 138 -19.72 0.85 -7.13
C SER A 138 -18.41 0.52 -6.40
N GLY A 139 -18.02 -0.76 -6.39
CA GLY A 139 -16.77 -1.20 -5.77
C GLY A 139 -15.53 -0.51 -6.37
N GLY A 140 -15.46 -0.44 -7.70
CA GLY A 140 -14.34 0.20 -8.42
C GLY A 140 -14.28 1.72 -8.20
N GLU A 141 -15.42 2.42 -8.27
CA GLU A 141 -15.50 3.88 -8.00
C GLU A 141 -15.12 4.19 -6.55
N ARG A 142 -15.54 3.35 -5.60
CA ARG A 142 -15.18 3.46 -4.20
C ARG A 142 -13.67 3.33 -4.01
N ARG A 143 -13.04 2.34 -4.65
CA ARG A 143 -11.60 2.14 -4.58
C ARG A 143 -10.83 3.32 -5.17
N ARG A 144 -11.30 3.88 -6.30
CA ARG A 144 -10.72 5.11 -6.88
C ARG A 144 -10.84 6.29 -5.91
N LEU A 145 -11.97 6.46 -5.21
CA LEU A 145 -12.12 7.49 -4.20
C LEU A 145 -11.17 7.32 -3.01
N GLU A 146 -10.97 6.09 -2.53
CA GLU A 146 -10.01 5.78 -1.46
C GLU A 146 -8.58 6.16 -1.87
N ILE A 147 -8.21 5.88 -3.12
CA ILE A 147 -6.91 6.26 -3.67
C ILE A 147 -6.79 7.79 -3.79
N CYS A 148 -7.82 8.50 -4.30
CA CYS A 148 -7.86 9.97 -4.28
C CYS A 148 -7.58 10.53 -2.88
N ARG A 149 -8.20 9.96 -1.85
CA ARG A 149 -7.98 10.38 -0.46
C ARG A 149 -6.55 10.13 0.01
N ALA A 150 -5.96 9.00 -0.35
CA ALA A 150 -4.56 8.71 -0.03
C ALA A 150 -3.61 9.67 -0.77
N LEU A 151 -3.92 10.03 -2.03
CA LEU A 151 -3.15 10.99 -2.83
C LEU A 151 -3.29 12.44 -2.37
N ALA A 152 -4.37 12.79 -1.67
CA ALA A 152 -4.61 14.16 -1.21
C ALA A 152 -3.49 14.71 -0.33
N THR A 153 -2.74 13.85 0.39
CA THR A 153 -1.58 14.25 1.19
C THR A 153 -0.28 14.34 0.39
N ASN A 154 -0.32 14.14 -0.93
CA ASN A 154 0.84 14.11 -1.83
C ASN A 154 1.96 13.16 -1.31
N PRO A 155 1.69 11.88 -1.11
CA PRO A 155 2.62 10.96 -0.50
C PRO A 155 3.79 10.61 -1.44
N SER A 156 4.98 10.34 -0.85
CA SER A 156 6.12 9.74 -1.56
C SER A 156 6.01 8.21 -1.63
N PHE A 157 5.27 7.61 -0.69
CA PHE A 157 5.03 6.16 -0.61
C PHE A 157 3.57 5.87 -0.30
N ILE A 158 3.01 4.83 -0.91
CA ILE A 158 1.67 4.31 -0.60
C ILE A 158 1.76 2.81 -0.30
N LEU A 159 1.19 2.40 0.83
CA LEU A 159 1.04 1.00 1.19
C LEU A 159 -0.39 0.54 0.90
N LEU A 160 -0.53 -0.49 0.08
CA LEU A 160 -1.80 -1.08 -0.34
C LEU A 160 -1.97 -2.45 0.32
N ASP A 161 -2.91 -2.55 1.26
CA ASP A 161 -3.20 -3.80 1.95
C ASP A 161 -4.35 -4.53 1.24
N GLU A 162 -4.04 -5.69 0.67
CA GLU A 162 -4.94 -6.53 -0.13
C GLU A 162 -5.76 -5.77 -1.21
N PRO A 163 -5.09 -5.03 -2.13
CA PRO A 163 -5.79 -4.22 -3.11
C PRO A 163 -6.64 -5.02 -4.10
N PHE A 164 -6.37 -6.31 -4.29
CA PHE A 164 -7.08 -7.19 -5.22
C PHE A 164 -8.14 -8.07 -4.54
N ALA A 165 -8.29 -7.99 -3.21
CA ALA A 165 -9.20 -8.83 -2.47
C ALA A 165 -10.67 -8.48 -2.74
N GLY A 166 -11.47 -9.51 -3.06
CA GLY A 166 -12.94 -9.38 -3.17
C GLY A 166 -13.44 -8.50 -4.31
N ILE A 167 -12.62 -8.27 -5.35
CA ILE A 167 -13.00 -7.50 -6.53
C ILE A 167 -13.13 -8.40 -7.77
N ASP A 168 -13.94 -7.97 -8.74
CA ASP A 168 -14.15 -8.70 -9.98
C ASP A 168 -12.93 -8.55 -10.93
N PRO A 169 -12.77 -9.47 -11.91
CA PRO A 169 -11.62 -9.47 -12.83
C PRO A 169 -11.43 -8.17 -13.63
N LEU A 170 -12.52 -7.46 -13.98
CA LEU A 170 -12.40 -6.19 -14.70
C LEU A 170 -11.86 -5.09 -13.79
N ALA A 171 -12.31 -5.05 -12.54
CA ALA A 171 -11.80 -4.10 -11.55
C ALA A 171 -10.33 -4.37 -11.15
N ILE A 172 -9.84 -5.62 -11.25
CA ILE A 172 -8.42 -5.94 -11.08
C ILE A 172 -7.56 -5.19 -12.10
N VAL A 173 -7.97 -5.19 -13.39
CA VAL A 173 -7.24 -4.47 -14.44
C VAL A 173 -7.17 -2.97 -14.12
N ASP A 174 -8.28 -2.40 -13.67
CA ASP A 174 -8.32 -0.99 -13.26
C ASP A 174 -7.36 -0.67 -12.12
N ILE A 175 -7.32 -1.53 -11.08
CA ILE A 175 -6.40 -1.36 -9.94
C ILE A 175 -4.94 -1.48 -10.39
N LYS A 176 -4.62 -2.43 -11.26
CA LYS A 176 -3.26 -2.55 -11.83
C LYS A 176 -2.85 -1.28 -12.56
N ASN A 177 -3.72 -0.75 -13.41
CA ASN A 177 -3.46 0.51 -14.13
C ASN A 177 -3.22 1.67 -13.16
N ILE A 178 -3.98 1.75 -12.06
CA ILE A 178 -3.78 2.76 -11.04
C ILE A 178 -2.43 2.57 -10.34
N ILE A 179 -2.03 1.35 -9.98
CA ILE A 179 -0.73 1.07 -9.36
C ILE A 179 0.42 1.49 -10.28
N ILE A 180 0.34 1.18 -11.57
CA ILE A 180 1.32 1.61 -12.58
C ILE A 180 1.36 3.14 -12.65
N HIS A 181 0.20 3.78 -12.68
CA HIS A 181 0.11 5.25 -12.69
C HIS A 181 0.73 5.89 -11.44
N LEU A 182 0.54 5.31 -10.24
CA LEU A 182 1.20 5.77 -9.01
C LEU A 182 2.72 5.71 -9.13
N LYS A 183 3.26 4.61 -9.67
CA LYS A 183 4.69 4.46 -9.95
C LYS A 183 5.19 5.53 -10.93
N GLU A 184 4.48 5.78 -12.03
CA GLU A 184 4.81 6.81 -13.02
C GLU A 184 4.80 8.22 -12.43
N ARG A 185 3.96 8.49 -11.43
CA ARG A 185 3.98 9.73 -10.63
C ARG A 185 5.20 9.88 -9.71
N GLY A 186 6.07 8.90 -9.65
CA GLY A 186 7.21 8.93 -8.74
C GLY A 186 6.94 8.38 -7.34
N ILE A 187 5.77 7.79 -7.11
CA ILE A 187 5.38 7.22 -5.81
C ILE A 187 5.91 5.80 -5.70
N GLY A 188 6.56 5.48 -4.57
CA GLY A 188 6.89 4.10 -4.21
C GLY A 188 5.66 3.38 -3.67
N VAL A 189 5.38 2.17 -4.15
CA VAL A 189 4.20 1.40 -3.76
C VAL A 189 4.63 0.10 -3.10
N LEU A 190 4.12 -0.18 -1.90
CA LEU A 190 4.24 -1.48 -1.25
C LEU A 190 2.88 -2.17 -1.26
N ILE A 191 2.82 -3.39 -1.79
CA ILE A 191 1.59 -4.18 -1.90
C ILE A 191 1.71 -5.44 -1.04
N SER A 192 0.71 -5.72 -0.21
CA SER A 192 0.49 -7.03 0.39
C SER A 192 -0.81 -7.59 -0.15
N ASP A 193 -0.77 -8.76 -0.81
CA ASP A 193 -1.98 -9.44 -1.27
C ASP A 193 -1.78 -10.95 -1.26
N HIS A 194 -2.88 -11.70 -1.15
CA HIS A 194 -2.90 -13.15 -1.29
C HIS A 194 -3.04 -13.58 -2.76
N ASN A 195 -3.45 -12.67 -3.67
CA ASN A 195 -3.49 -12.91 -5.10
C ASN A 195 -2.11 -12.72 -5.73
N VAL A 196 -1.30 -13.77 -5.64
CA VAL A 196 0.13 -13.74 -6.02
C VAL A 196 0.33 -13.35 -7.48
N ARG A 197 -0.47 -13.91 -8.40
CA ARG A 197 -0.33 -13.66 -9.83
C ARG A 197 -0.56 -12.19 -10.16
N GLU A 198 -1.59 -11.59 -9.58
CA GLU A 198 -1.92 -10.19 -9.82
C GLU A 198 -0.86 -9.27 -9.21
N THR A 199 -0.35 -9.61 -8.02
CA THR A 199 0.70 -8.86 -7.34
C THR A 199 2.01 -8.91 -8.11
N LEU A 200 2.49 -10.11 -8.47
CA LEU A 200 3.70 -10.27 -9.28
C LEU A 200 3.58 -9.59 -10.64
N GLY A 201 2.37 -9.56 -11.23
CA GLY A 201 2.14 -8.92 -12.52
C GLY A 201 2.26 -7.38 -12.53
N VAL A 202 2.44 -6.73 -11.36
CA VAL A 202 2.62 -5.26 -11.26
C VAL A 202 3.89 -4.86 -10.50
N CYS A 203 4.54 -5.79 -9.81
CA CYS A 203 5.73 -5.51 -9.01
C CYS A 203 7.01 -5.44 -9.86
N ASP A 204 7.95 -4.61 -9.42
CA ASP A 204 9.33 -4.62 -9.90
C ASP A 204 10.19 -5.61 -9.08
N ILE A 205 9.91 -5.67 -7.77
CA ILE A 205 10.58 -6.55 -6.81
C ILE A 205 9.51 -7.16 -5.89
N ALA A 206 9.70 -8.40 -5.48
CA ALA A 206 8.87 -9.04 -4.48
C ALA A 206 9.72 -9.66 -3.36
N TYR A 207 9.19 -9.62 -2.14
CA TYR A 207 9.74 -10.28 -0.95
C TYR A 207 8.76 -11.37 -0.52
N LEU A 208 9.25 -12.59 -0.39
CA LEU A 208 8.46 -13.72 0.12
C LEU A 208 8.71 -13.87 1.62
N LEU A 209 7.66 -13.66 2.39
CA LEU A 209 7.65 -13.84 3.84
C LEU A 209 7.15 -15.25 4.19
N CYS A 210 7.89 -15.97 5.03
CA CYS A 210 7.47 -17.23 5.61
C CYS A 210 7.91 -17.28 7.07
N ASP A 211 7.02 -17.68 7.99
CA ASP A 211 7.29 -17.76 9.43
C ASP A 211 7.97 -16.51 10.02
N GLY A 212 7.54 -15.34 9.55
CA GLY A 212 8.04 -14.05 10.02
C GLY A 212 9.38 -13.61 9.43
N MET A 213 9.97 -14.33 8.49
CA MET A 213 11.25 -14.01 7.86
C MET A 213 11.13 -13.85 6.37
N VAL A 214 11.95 -13.01 5.76
CA VAL A 214 12.12 -12.96 4.31
C VAL A 214 12.95 -14.18 3.91
N VAL A 215 12.35 -15.09 3.15
CA VAL A 215 13.01 -16.33 2.69
C VAL A 215 13.50 -16.23 1.25
N GLU A 216 12.94 -15.30 0.48
CA GLU A 216 13.30 -15.07 -0.91
C GLU A 216 13.01 -13.62 -1.29
N SER A 217 13.78 -13.02 -2.19
CA SER A 217 13.49 -11.70 -2.76
C SER A 217 14.09 -11.60 -4.17
N GLY A 218 13.43 -10.86 -5.04
CA GLY A 218 13.90 -10.66 -6.43
C GLY A 218 12.81 -10.15 -7.36
N THR A 219 13.10 -10.20 -8.66
CA THR A 219 12.09 -9.84 -9.67
C THR A 219 10.94 -10.86 -9.68
N PRO A 220 9.76 -10.51 -10.23
CA PRO A 220 8.64 -11.43 -10.38
C PRO A 220 9.03 -12.77 -11.01
N GLU A 221 9.86 -12.74 -12.06
CA GLU A 221 10.33 -13.93 -12.76
C GLU A 221 11.25 -14.80 -11.88
N ALA A 222 12.15 -14.15 -11.10
CA ALA A 222 13.03 -14.85 -10.16
C ALA A 222 12.20 -15.56 -9.08
N ILE A 223 11.22 -14.88 -8.49
CA ILE A 223 10.31 -15.47 -7.49
C ILE A 223 9.49 -16.61 -8.10
N ALA A 224 8.92 -16.43 -9.30
CA ALA A 224 8.10 -17.44 -9.97
C ALA A 224 8.88 -18.70 -10.33
N SER A 225 10.19 -18.60 -10.57
CA SER A 225 11.08 -19.73 -10.91
C SER A 225 11.85 -20.31 -9.71
N SER A 226 11.72 -19.70 -8.52
CA SER A 226 12.42 -20.16 -7.32
C SER A 226 11.82 -21.46 -6.79
N GLU A 227 12.65 -22.49 -6.62
CA GLU A 227 12.26 -23.76 -5.99
C GLU A 227 11.76 -23.52 -4.55
N THR A 228 12.38 -22.61 -3.82
CA THR A 228 11.99 -22.24 -2.46
C THR A 228 10.60 -21.62 -2.45
N ALA A 229 10.34 -20.65 -3.32
CA ALA A 229 9.04 -19.99 -3.42
C ALA A 229 7.94 -20.97 -3.86
N CYS A 230 8.21 -21.82 -4.85
CA CYS A 230 7.28 -22.85 -5.31
C CYS A 230 6.94 -23.85 -4.19
N ARG A 231 7.94 -24.34 -3.47
CA ARG A 231 7.74 -25.30 -2.38
C ARG A 231 6.99 -24.73 -1.19
N LEU A 232 7.27 -23.48 -0.79
CA LEU A 232 6.74 -22.88 0.44
C LEU A 232 5.40 -22.16 0.24
N TYR A 233 5.11 -21.68 -0.98
CA TYR A 233 3.96 -20.80 -1.17
C TYR A 233 3.26 -20.91 -2.53
N LEU A 234 3.98 -20.90 -3.65
CA LEU A 234 3.39 -20.77 -4.99
C LEU A 234 2.76 -22.08 -5.49
N GLY A 235 3.35 -23.23 -5.09
CA GLY A 235 3.04 -24.53 -5.68
C GLY A 235 3.84 -24.81 -6.95
N ASN A 236 4.06 -26.11 -7.25
CA ASN A 236 4.93 -26.55 -8.36
C ASN A 236 4.38 -26.24 -9.77
N GLU A 237 3.08 -25.98 -9.88
CA GLU A 237 2.41 -25.68 -11.15
C GLU A 237 2.26 -24.18 -11.42
N PHE A 238 2.74 -23.32 -10.52
CA PHE A 238 2.63 -21.87 -10.68
C PHE A 238 3.35 -21.41 -11.97
N ARG A 239 2.67 -20.55 -12.75
CA ARG A 239 3.21 -19.85 -13.91
C ARG A 239 2.73 -18.41 -13.85
N LEU A 240 3.62 -17.47 -14.15
CA LEU A 240 3.34 -16.03 -14.24
C LEU A 240 2.54 -15.71 -15.49
#